data_637df04cd592da2041546c98863919e7
#
_entry.id   637df04cd592da2041546c98863919e7
#
_cell.length_a   1.000
_cell.length_b   1.000
_cell.length_c   1.000
_cell.angle_alpha   90.00
_cell.angle_beta   90.00
_cell.angle_gamma   90.00
#
_symmetry.space_group_name_H-M   'P 1'
#
loop_
_entity.id
_entity.type
_entity.pdbx_description
1 polymer ?
#
loop_
_entity_poly.entity_id
_entity_poly.type
_entity_poly.pdbx_seq_one_letter_code
_entity_poly.pdbx_strand_id
1 'polypeptide(L)'
;MPAKYIFYDLETSGKGKKESPSSFGTSPKWEQIFQIAAIAVDENFQETNQNLNEFCRPRVSIIPQPGALLTTRRGIKESLLAETSNYELMTKINKTFDEWKKDNNQLIFIGHNSIEFDETVLEYNLFSNLFFPYITRPHRGDTLNLARALYALDSDLIKTPITPRGNPSFKLEKLAKFNDLPLEFAHDAFSDVKTSIALIKYIRTKVNDNWNQISETMNKEMAINYVNKNKAFGYLTSFGGKIKVQALSMVCESQYKGLFHTIDLQ
;
A
#
# COMPACT_ATOMS: atom_id res chain seq x y z
N MET A 1 -8.63 -4.69 21.73
CA MET A 1 -7.80 -3.48 21.80
C MET A 1 -8.24 -2.53 20.67
N PRO A 2 -8.08 -1.21 20.80
CA PRO A 2 -8.44 -0.30 19.73
C PRO A 2 -7.57 -0.54 18.49
N ALA A 3 -8.12 -0.28 17.31
CA ALA A 3 -7.38 -0.36 16.06
C ALA A 3 -6.27 0.70 16.02
N LYS A 4 -5.11 0.32 15.47
CA LYS A 4 -3.98 1.22 15.21
C LYS A 4 -3.65 1.31 13.72
N TYR A 5 -3.85 0.21 12.99
CA TYR A 5 -3.58 0.14 11.56
C TYR A 5 -4.81 -0.38 10.81
N ILE A 6 -4.96 0.10 9.58
CA ILE A 6 -5.91 -0.44 8.61
C ILE A 6 -5.10 -0.99 7.45
N PHE A 7 -5.10 -2.30 7.28
CA PHE A 7 -4.55 -2.93 6.08
C PHE A 7 -5.63 -2.95 5.01
N TYR A 8 -5.28 -2.60 3.78
CA TYR A 8 -6.21 -2.59 2.66
C TYR A 8 -5.53 -2.97 1.35
N ASP A 9 -6.32 -3.49 0.43
CA ASP A 9 -5.91 -3.89 -0.92
C ASP A 9 -7.08 -3.70 -1.89
N LEU A 10 -6.78 -3.45 -3.16
CA LEU A 10 -7.75 -3.22 -4.21
C LEU A 10 -7.52 -4.14 -5.40
N GLU A 11 -8.60 -4.80 -5.87
CA GLU A 11 -8.63 -5.34 -7.21
C GLU A 11 -9.30 -4.35 -8.16
N THR A 12 -8.70 -4.14 -9.33
CA THR A 12 -9.07 -3.04 -10.22
C THR A 12 -9.32 -3.50 -11.65
N SER A 13 -9.92 -2.63 -12.46
CA SER A 13 -10.15 -2.86 -13.88
C SER A 13 -8.87 -3.00 -14.72
N GLY A 14 -7.70 -2.64 -14.17
CA GLY A 14 -6.43 -2.72 -14.86
C GLY A 14 -5.26 -2.12 -14.06
N LYS A 15 -4.08 -2.14 -14.68
CA LYS A 15 -2.82 -1.62 -14.08
C LYS A 15 -2.54 -0.15 -14.43
N GLY A 16 -3.51 0.52 -14.99
CA GLY A 16 -3.38 1.88 -15.47
C GLY A 16 -2.98 1.99 -16.93
N LYS A 17 -3.10 3.21 -17.45
CA LYS A 17 -2.75 3.57 -18.83
C LYS A 17 -1.71 4.67 -18.83
N LYS A 18 -0.91 4.75 -19.89
CA LYS A 18 -0.04 5.90 -20.10
C LYS A 18 -0.88 7.16 -20.25
N GLU A 19 -0.53 8.23 -19.54
CA GLU A 19 -1.22 9.51 -19.65
C GLU A 19 -0.95 10.20 -21.00
N SER A 20 0.25 9.97 -21.53
CA SER A 20 0.66 10.38 -22.89
C SER A 20 1.68 9.39 -23.44
N PRO A 21 1.92 9.39 -24.78
CA PRO A 21 2.97 8.55 -25.38
C PRO A 21 4.36 8.79 -24.80
N SER A 22 4.62 9.99 -24.29
CA SER A 22 5.89 10.41 -23.69
C SER A 22 5.95 10.20 -22.17
N SER A 23 4.86 9.80 -21.50
CA SER A 23 4.88 9.58 -20.05
C SER A 23 5.68 8.33 -19.69
N PHE A 24 6.51 8.45 -18.63
CA PHE A 24 7.16 7.31 -18.01
C PHE A 24 6.14 6.56 -17.13
N GLY A 25 5.94 5.27 -17.42
CA GLY A 25 5.01 4.43 -16.69
C GLY A 25 3.54 4.62 -17.05
N THR A 26 2.68 3.98 -16.28
CA THR A 26 1.22 4.02 -16.41
C THR A 26 0.63 4.66 -15.16
N SER A 27 -0.43 5.44 -15.33
CA SER A 27 -1.17 6.02 -14.21
C SER A 27 -2.41 5.15 -13.92
N PRO A 28 -2.60 4.65 -12.71
CA PRO A 28 -3.75 3.82 -12.36
C PRO A 28 -5.01 4.65 -12.06
N LYS A 29 -4.93 5.97 -12.07
CA LYS A 29 -6.01 6.88 -11.66
C LYS A 29 -7.35 6.65 -12.37
N TRP A 30 -7.34 6.16 -13.61
CA TRP A 30 -8.55 5.93 -14.40
C TRP A 30 -9.17 4.54 -14.21
N GLU A 31 -8.50 3.69 -13.44
CA GLU A 31 -9.01 2.36 -13.18
C GLU A 31 -10.15 2.40 -12.16
N GLN A 32 -11.12 1.52 -12.34
CA GLN A 32 -12.22 1.35 -11.40
C GLN A 32 -11.89 0.26 -10.39
N ILE A 33 -12.27 0.44 -9.14
CA ILE A 33 -12.19 -0.58 -8.10
C ILE A 33 -13.27 -1.63 -8.36
N PHE A 34 -12.88 -2.90 -8.40
CA PHE A 34 -13.77 -4.06 -8.53
C PHE A 34 -13.93 -4.82 -7.21
N GLN A 35 -12.92 -4.80 -6.38
CA GLN A 35 -12.98 -5.29 -5.01
C GLN A 35 -12.15 -4.38 -4.14
N ILE A 36 -12.60 -4.14 -2.94
CA ILE A 36 -11.80 -3.61 -1.84
C ILE A 36 -11.89 -4.58 -0.67
N ALA A 37 -10.75 -4.86 -0.07
CA ALA A 37 -10.69 -5.45 1.25
C ALA A 37 -9.94 -4.53 2.21
N ALA A 38 -10.40 -4.50 3.46
CA ALA A 38 -9.70 -3.81 4.54
C ALA A 38 -9.92 -4.56 5.86
N ILE A 39 -8.88 -4.62 6.68
CA ILE A 39 -8.91 -5.21 8.02
C ILE A 39 -8.25 -4.24 8.98
N ALA A 40 -8.95 -3.87 10.05
CA ALA A 40 -8.38 -3.09 11.14
C ALA A 40 -7.67 -4.01 12.13
N VAL A 41 -6.46 -3.65 12.52
CA VAL A 41 -5.64 -4.40 13.47
C VAL A 41 -5.12 -3.50 14.59
N ASP A 42 -4.82 -4.11 15.73
CA ASP A 42 -4.25 -3.42 16.88
C ASP A 42 -2.72 -3.16 16.72
N GLU A 43 -2.06 -2.66 17.75
CA GLU A 43 -0.61 -2.38 17.76
C GLU A 43 0.27 -3.63 17.60
N ASN A 44 -0.29 -4.82 17.88
CA ASN A 44 0.37 -6.11 17.72
C ASN A 44 0.00 -6.82 16.44
N PHE A 45 -0.68 -6.11 15.52
CA PHE A 45 -1.22 -6.66 14.28
C PHE A 45 -2.22 -7.80 14.48
N GLN A 46 -2.92 -7.84 15.62
CA GLN A 46 -4.04 -8.75 15.83
C GLN A 46 -5.29 -8.13 15.19
N GLU A 47 -6.01 -8.93 14.43
CA GLU A 47 -7.24 -8.49 13.78
C GLU A 47 -8.28 -8.09 14.83
N THR A 48 -8.93 -6.97 14.60
CA THR A 48 -10.12 -6.56 15.33
C THR A 48 -11.38 -7.14 14.65
N ASN A 49 -12.56 -6.81 15.17
CA ASN A 49 -13.82 -7.22 14.52
C ASN A 49 -14.19 -6.29 13.34
N GLN A 50 -13.34 -5.31 13.03
CA GLN A 50 -13.58 -4.31 11.98
C GLN A 50 -12.94 -4.78 10.67
N ASN A 51 -13.76 -5.18 9.71
CA ASN A 51 -13.32 -5.54 8.36
C ASN A 51 -14.30 -5.08 7.30
N LEU A 52 -13.83 -4.95 6.09
CA LEU A 52 -14.57 -4.61 4.88
C LEU A 52 -14.11 -5.56 3.77
N ASN A 53 -15.05 -6.17 3.04
CA ASN A 53 -14.75 -6.91 1.83
C ASN A 53 -15.94 -6.76 0.89
N GLU A 54 -15.79 -5.87 -0.10
CA GLU A 54 -16.88 -5.47 -0.98
C GLU A 54 -16.48 -5.57 -2.45
N PHE A 55 -17.40 -6.11 -3.23
CA PHE A 55 -17.26 -6.20 -4.68
C PHE A 55 -18.11 -5.12 -5.36
N CYS A 56 -17.62 -4.64 -6.51
CA CYS A 56 -18.27 -3.59 -7.28
C CYS A 56 -18.46 -4.01 -8.74
N ARG A 57 -19.67 -3.78 -9.27
CA ARG A 57 -19.89 -4.00 -10.70
C ARG A 57 -19.21 -2.92 -11.55
N PRO A 58 -18.69 -3.27 -12.73
CA PRO A 58 -18.15 -2.32 -13.67
C PRO A 58 -19.16 -1.26 -14.08
N ARG A 59 -18.74 0.00 -14.18
CA ARG A 59 -19.49 1.04 -14.87
C ARG A 59 -19.56 0.71 -16.37
N VAL A 60 -20.64 1.09 -17.03
CA VAL A 60 -20.84 0.85 -18.48
C VAL A 60 -19.69 1.40 -19.34
N SER A 61 -19.06 2.48 -18.88
CA SER A 61 -17.92 3.11 -19.57
C SER A 61 -16.58 2.43 -19.33
N ILE A 62 -16.49 1.44 -18.45
CA ILE A 62 -15.24 0.78 -18.08
C ILE A 62 -15.17 -0.60 -18.74
N ILE A 63 -14.15 -0.78 -19.57
CA ILE A 63 -13.79 -2.07 -20.15
C ILE A 63 -12.57 -2.59 -19.38
N PRO A 64 -12.72 -3.68 -18.59
CA PRO A 64 -11.59 -4.26 -17.86
C PRO A 64 -10.47 -4.71 -18.81
N GLN A 65 -9.24 -4.49 -18.40
CA GLN A 65 -8.09 -5.02 -19.11
C GLN A 65 -8.07 -6.55 -18.99
N PRO A 66 -7.86 -7.31 -20.10
CA PRO A 66 -7.83 -8.78 -20.03
C PRO A 66 -6.84 -9.31 -18.99
N GLY A 67 -5.69 -8.62 -18.80
CA GLY A 67 -4.71 -8.98 -17.80
C GLY A 67 -5.24 -8.87 -16.35
N ALA A 68 -6.11 -7.92 -16.06
CA ALA A 68 -6.73 -7.79 -14.74
C ALA A 68 -7.67 -8.96 -14.47
N LEU A 69 -8.54 -9.30 -15.42
CA LEU A 69 -9.46 -10.44 -15.30
C LEU A 69 -8.71 -11.77 -15.15
N LEU A 70 -7.61 -11.96 -15.88
CA LEU A 70 -6.77 -13.16 -15.74
C LEU A 70 -6.06 -13.23 -14.38
N THR A 71 -5.64 -12.09 -13.88
CA THR A 71 -4.92 -12.00 -12.60
C THR A 71 -5.86 -12.29 -11.43
N THR A 72 -7.03 -11.65 -11.38
CA THR A 72 -8.03 -11.84 -10.32
C THR A 72 -8.80 -13.16 -10.47
N ARG A 73 -8.67 -13.84 -11.62
CA ARG A 73 -9.42 -15.04 -11.97
C ARG A 73 -10.95 -14.86 -11.93
N ARG A 74 -11.40 -13.62 -11.96
CA ARG A 74 -12.81 -13.26 -11.92
C ARG A 74 -13.29 -12.90 -13.31
N GLY A 75 -14.29 -13.64 -13.80
CA GLY A 75 -14.89 -13.40 -15.10
C GLY A 75 -15.69 -12.11 -15.17
N ILE A 76 -15.75 -11.48 -16.36
CA ILE A 76 -16.56 -10.27 -16.55
C ILE A 76 -18.05 -10.50 -16.21
N LYS A 77 -18.60 -11.65 -16.52
CA LYS A 77 -19.99 -12.00 -16.20
C LYS A 77 -20.22 -11.98 -14.67
N GLU A 78 -19.31 -12.57 -13.92
CA GLU A 78 -19.35 -12.58 -12.46
C GLU A 78 -19.24 -11.16 -11.89
N SER A 79 -18.33 -10.37 -12.44
CA SER A 79 -18.18 -8.96 -12.02
C SER A 79 -19.43 -8.12 -12.28
N LEU A 80 -20.14 -8.38 -13.39
CA LEU A 80 -21.39 -7.69 -13.72
C LEU A 80 -22.54 -8.05 -12.77
N LEU A 81 -22.50 -9.21 -12.10
CA LEU A 81 -23.50 -9.66 -11.12
C LEU A 81 -23.30 -9.02 -9.72
N ALA A 82 -22.22 -8.29 -9.49
CA ALA A 82 -22.04 -7.60 -8.22
C ALA A 82 -23.18 -6.56 -8.00
N GLU A 83 -23.80 -6.61 -6.84
CA GLU A 83 -24.94 -5.75 -6.51
C GLU A 83 -24.54 -4.29 -6.33
N THR A 84 -23.36 -4.07 -5.75
CA THR A 84 -22.86 -2.74 -5.39
C THR A 84 -22.36 -1.97 -6.62
N SER A 85 -22.92 -0.79 -6.87
CA SER A 85 -22.42 0.16 -7.87
C SER A 85 -21.15 0.87 -7.39
N ASN A 86 -20.46 1.55 -8.32
CA ASN A 86 -19.28 2.33 -7.96
C ASN A 86 -19.56 3.43 -6.92
N TYR A 87 -20.69 4.13 -7.04
CA TYR A 87 -21.10 5.16 -6.08
C TYR A 87 -21.42 4.57 -4.69
N GLU A 88 -22.15 3.47 -4.65
CA GLU A 88 -22.47 2.78 -3.39
C GLU A 88 -21.21 2.24 -2.72
N LEU A 89 -20.25 1.72 -3.50
CA LEU A 89 -18.96 1.29 -2.97
C LEU A 89 -18.21 2.47 -2.33
N MET A 90 -18.12 3.61 -3.01
CA MET A 90 -17.45 4.80 -2.44
C MET A 90 -18.17 5.30 -1.19
N THR A 91 -19.50 5.24 -1.16
CA THR A 91 -20.30 5.56 0.03
C THR A 91 -19.97 4.65 1.20
N LYS A 92 -19.90 3.32 0.95
CA LYS A 92 -19.56 2.33 1.99
C LYS A 92 -18.14 2.55 2.51
N ILE A 93 -17.16 2.72 1.62
CA ILE A 93 -15.75 2.95 2.00
C ILE A 93 -15.64 4.21 2.87
N ASN A 94 -16.18 5.33 2.40
CA ASN A 94 -16.11 6.59 3.13
C ASN A 94 -16.72 6.45 4.53
N LYS A 95 -17.93 5.91 4.61
CA LYS A 95 -18.63 5.69 5.88
C LYS A 95 -17.85 4.78 6.82
N THR A 96 -17.38 3.63 6.32
CA THR A 96 -16.65 2.65 7.12
C THR A 96 -15.35 3.23 7.67
N PHE A 97 -14.55 3.90 6.83
CA PHE A 97 -13.29 4.47 7.28
C PHE A 97 -13.48 5.66 8.21
N ASP A 98 -14.52 6.47 8.01
CA ASP A 98 -14.87 7.55 8.93
C ASP A 98 -15.34 7.00 10.29
N GLU A 99 -16.10 5.90 10.30
CA GLU A 99 -16.49 5.23 11.54
C GLU A 99 -15.27 4.68 12.30
N TRP A 100 -14.34 4.02 11.61
CA TRP A 100 -13.13 3.48 12.25
C TRP A 100 -12.22 4.58 12.80
N LYS A 101 -12.17 5.74 12.17
CA LYS A 101 -11.40 6.91 12.63
C LYS A 101 -11.99 7.61 13.86
N LYS A 102 -13.26 7.39 14.19
CA LYS A 102 -13.87 8.01 15.39
C LYS A 102 -13.18 7.59 16.68
N ASP A 103 -12.75 6.33 16.76
CA ASP A 103 -12.09 5.77 17.94
C ASP A 103 -10.59 6.12 17.97
N ASN A 104 -9.97 6.37 16.81
CA ASN A 104 -8.57 6.73 16.68
C ASN A 104 -8.33 7.53 15.38
N ASN A 105 -8.16 8.83 15.51
CA ASN A 105 -7.89 9.72 14.37
C ASN A 105 -6.46 9.61 13.81
N GLN A 106 -5.57 8.83 14.45
CA GLN A 106 -4.20 8.57 14.03
C GLN A 106 -4.02 7.19 13.41
N LEU A 107 -5.10 6.58 12.90
CA LEU A 107 -5.02 5.32 12.18
C LEU A 107 -4.03 5.42 11.00
N ILE A 108 -3.19 4.40 10.88
CA ILE A 108 -2.19 4.29 9.82
C ILE A 108 -2.74 3.31 8.77
N PHE A 109 -2.85 3.77 7.52
CA PHE A 109 -3.28 2.93 6.40
C PHE A 109 -2.07 2.26 5.75
N ILE A 110 -2.16 0.94 5.56
CA ILE A 110 -1.06 0.12 5.05
C ILE A 110 -1.58 -0.81 3.96
N GLY A 111 -0.84 -0.90 2.86
CA GLY A 111 -1.04 -1.90 1.83
C GLY A 111 0.29 -2.42 1.30
N HIS A 112 0.25 -3.20 0.23
CA HIS A 112 1.46 -3.66 -0.46
C HIS A 112 1.59 -2.98 -1.83
N ASN A 113 2.52 -2.04 -1.97
CA ASN A 113 2.62 -1.11 -3.10
C ASN A 113 1.44 -0.11 -3.16
N SER A 114 0.76 0.06 -2.06
CA SER A 114 -0.49 0.84 -2.00
C SER A 114 -0.26 2.34 -2.19
N ILE A 115 0.84 2.89 -1.75
CA ILE A 115 1.17 4.31 -1.90
C ILE A 115 1.25 4.71 -3.39
N GLU A 116 1.80 3.84 -4.22
CA GLU A 116 1.97 4.10 -5.66
C GLU A 116 0.76 3.68 -6.48
N PHE A 117 -0.01 2.70 -6.05
CA PHE A 117 -1.09 2.13 -6.84
C PHE A 117 -2.47 2.32 -6.19
N ASP A 118 -2.78 1.59 -5.12
CA ASP A 118 -4.13 1.53 -4.54
C ASP A 118 -4.62 2.88 -4.06
N GLU A 119 -3.76 3.66 -3.41
CA GLU A 119 -4.09 5.00 -2.93
C GLU A 119 -4.50 5.91 -4.10
N THR A 120 -3.74 5.85 -5.20
CA THR A 120 -4.06 6.64 -6.40
C THR A 120 -5.41 6.25 -7.00
N VAL A 121 -5.69 4.95 -7.12
CA VAL A 121 -6.97 4.46 -7.63
C VAL A 121 -8.12 4.88 -6.71
N LEU A 122 -7.95 4.69 -5.39
CA LEU A 122 -8.97 5.04 -4.40
C LEU A 122 -9.29 6.54 -4.41
N GLU A 123 -8.25 7.39 -4.40
CA GLU A 123 -8.40 8.84 -4.46
C GLU A 123 -9.20 9.29 -5.69
N TYR A 124 -8.92 8.76 -6.87
CA TYR A 124 -9.65 9.12 -8.09
C TYR A 124 -11.06 8.54 -8.13
N ASN A 125 -11.30 7.35 -7.60
CA ASN A 125 -12.65 6.79 -7.49
C ASN A 125 -13.50 7.60 -6.51
N LEU A 126 -12.96 8.01 -5.36
CA LEU A 126 -13.64 8.89 -4.41
C LEU A 126 -13.94 10.26 -5.04
N PHE A 127 -12.92 10.91 -5.62
CA PHE A 127 -13.08 12.22 -6.27
C PHE A 127 -14.13 12.20 -7.38
N SER A 128 -14.12 11.17 -8.24
CA SER A 128 -15.09 11.05 -9.33
C SER A 128 -16.54 10.80 -8.87
N ASN A 129 -16.73 10.42 -7.61
CA ASN A 129 -18.03 10.25 -6.96
C ASN A 129 -18.34 11.39 -5.96
N LEU A 130 -17.57 12.48 -5.98
CA LEU A 130 -17.75 13.68 -5.16
C LEU A 130 -17.52 13.46 -3.66
N PHE A 131 -16.69 12.48 -3.30
CA PHE A 131 -16.22 12.29 -1.93
C PHE A 131 -14.85 12.95 -1.73
N PHE A 132 -14.49 13.21 -0.45
CA PHE A 132 -13.15 13.66 -0.11
C PHE A 132 -12.13 12.56 -0.46
N PRO A 133 -11.12 12.83 -1.31
CA PRO A 133 -10.28 11.77 -1.86
C PRO A 133 -9.21 11.25 -0.89
N TYR A 134 -8.71 12.08 0.04
CA TYR A 134 -7.53 11.79 0.85
C TYR A 134 -7.84 11.07 2.16
N ILE A 135 -8.74 10.08 2.11
CA ILE A 135 -9.23 9.39 3.32
C ILE A 135 -8.17 8.49 3.99
N THR A 136 -7.13 8.07 3.27
CA THR A 136 -6.02 7.26 3.80
C THR A 136 -4.87 8.09 4.36
N ARG A 137 -4.91 9.42 4.18
CA ARG A 137 -3.85 10.33 4.62
C ARG A 137 -4.15 10.92 6.00
N PRO A 138 -3.14 11.46 6.72
CA PRO A 138 -1.74 11.63 6.32
C PRO A 138 -0.84 10.45 6.72
N HIS A 139 -1.31 9.51 7.56
CA HIS A 139 -0.51 8.43 8.13
C HIS A 139 -0.66 7.17 7.30
N ARG A 140 0.45 6.71 6.72
CA ARG A 140 0.43 5.60 5.78
C ARG A 140 1.75 4.84 5.76
N GLY A 141 1.63 3.53 5.57
CA GLY A 141 2.75 2.62 5.41
C GLY A 141 2.62 1.80 4.14
N ASP A 142 3.71 1.14 3.76
CA ASP A 142 3.73 0.27 2.59
C ASP A 142 4.64 -0.93 2.85
N THR A 143 4.06 -2.13 2.86
CA THR A 143 4.80 -3.36 3.16
C THR A 143 5.83 -3.69 2.08
N LEU A 144 5.64 -3.24 0.83
CA LEU A 144 6.64 -3.36 -0.23
C LEU A 144 7.91 -2.56 0.11
N ASN A 145 7.74 -1.32 0.57
CA ASN A 145 8.86 -0.45 0.94
C ASN A 145 9.57 -0.98 2.18
N LEU A 146 8.83 -1.51 3.16
CA LEU A 146 9.43 -2.16 4.33
C LEU A 146 10.22 -3.41 3.96
N ALA A 147 9.69 -4.26 3.07
CA ALA A 147 10.39 -5.45 2.58
C ALA A 147 11.67 -5.08 1.80
N ARG A 148 11.61 -4.03 0.96
CA ARG A 148 12.78 -3.49 0.25
C ARG A 148 13.83 -2.94 1.21
N ALA A 149 13.42 -2.21 2.26
CA ALA A 149 14.32 -1.68 3.27
C ALA A 149 15.03 -2.82 4.03
N LEU A 150 14.27 -3.84 4.45
CA LEU A 150 14.83 -5.01 5.12
C LEU A 150 15.86 -5.74 4.25
N TYR A 151 15.54 -5.97 2.98
CA TYR A 151 16.47 -6.59 2.01
C TYR A 151 17.72 -5.74 1.77
N ALA A 152 17.58 -4.41 1.72
CA ALA A 152 18.70 -3.51 1.51
C ALA A 152 19.64 -3.40 2.72
N LEU A 153 19.11 -3.63 3.93
CA LEU A 153 19.91 -3.72 5.16
C LEU A 153 20.68 -5.03 5.21
N ASP A 154 20.01 -6.14 4.94
CA ASP A 154 20.60 -7.46 4.86
C ASP A 154 19.67 -8.37 4.04
N SER A 155 20.16 -8.88 2.92
CA SER A 155 19.41 -9.75 2.00
C SER A 155 18.98 -11.09 2.63
N ASP A 156 19.64 -11.52 3.71
CA ASP A 156 19.33 -12.77 4.40
C ASP A 156 18.13 -12.63 5.36
N LEU A 157 17.76 -11.41 5.71
CA LEU A 157 16.60 -11.16 6.58
C LEU A 157 15.25 -11.44 5.90
N ILE A 158 15.18 -11.31 4.57
CA ILE A 158 13.98 -11.56 3.79
C ILE A 158 14.32 -12.23 2.45
N LYS A 159 13.81 -13.44 2.26
CA LYS A 159 14.03 -14.20 1.02
C LYS A 159 13.16 -13.69 -0.11
N THR A 160 13.76 -13.52 -1.29
CA THR A 160 13.04 -13.09 -2.50
C THR A 160 13.67 -13.72 -3.75
N PRO A 161 12.86 -14.13 -4.74
CA PRO A 161 13.40 -14.66 -5.99
C PRO A 161 14.02 -13.56 -6.83
N ILE A 162 15.07 -13.93 -7.55
CA ILE A 162 15.69 -13.05 -8.53
C ILE A 162 14.95 -13.18 -9.87
N THR A 163 14.60 -12.05 -10.46
CA THR A 163 13.95 -11.99 -11.78
C THR A 163 14.96 -12.33 -12.88
N PRO A 164 14.50 -12.67 -14.12
CA PRO A 164 15.41 -12.89 -15.25
C PRO A 164 16.30 -11.70 -15.58
N ARG A 165 15.97 -10.49 -15.10
CA ARG A 165 16.81 -9.28 -15.25
C ARG A 165 17.84 -9.09 -14.14
N GLY A 166 17.98 -10.07 -13.23
CA GLY A 166 18.91 -10.01 -12.11
C GLY A 166 18.45 -9.16 -10.91
N ASN A 167 17.21 -8.70 -10.88
CA ASN A 167 16.67 -7.89 -9.79
C ASN A 167 15.84 -8.72 -8.82
N PRO A 168 15.84 -8.43 -7.50
CA PRO A 168 14.94 -9.08 -6.55
C PRO A 168 13.48 -8.73 -6.84
N SER A 169 12.58 -9.70 -6.63
CA SER A 169 11.14 -9.53 -6.84
C SER A 169 10.40 -9.41 -5.52
N PHE A 170 9.82 -8.26 -5.27
CA PHE A 170 9.06 -7.97 -4.03
C PHE A 170 7.53 -8.08 -4.23
N LYS A 171 7.08 -8.86 -5.22
CA LYS A 171 5.66 -9.15 -5.33
C LYS A 171 5.18 -9.92 -4.10
N LEU A 172 4.02 -9.56 -3.57
CA LEU A 172 3.46 -10.13 -2.34
C LEU A 172 3.41 -11.66 -2.38
N GLU A 173 2.90 -12.23 -3.47
CA GLU A 173 2.83 -13.68 -3.71
C GLU A 173 4.19 -14.38 -3.65
N LYS A 174 5.25 -13.68 -4.13
CA LYS A 174 6.62 -14.21 -4.10
C LYS A 174 7.21 -14.14 -2.71
N LEU A 175 7.06 -13.00 -2.04
CA LEU A 175 7.50 -12.83 -0.66
C LEU A 175 6.82 -13.85 0.25
N ALA A 176 5.51 -14.04 0.11
CA ALA A 176 4.76 -15.01 0.89
C ALA A 176 5.33 -16.42 0.70
N LYS A 177 5.49 -16.85 -0.56
CA LYS A 177 6.01 -18.20 -0.88
C LYS A 177 7.44 -18.42 -0.37
N PHE A 178 8.33 -17.45 -0.51
CA PHE A 178 9.75 -17.61 -0.17
C PHE A 178 10.04 -17.46 1.34
N ASN A 179 9.11 -16.91 2.10
CA ASN A 179 9.24 -16.72 3.56
C ASN A 179 8.18 -17.51 4.35
N ASP A 180 7.55 -18.52 3.73
CA ASP A 180 6.56 -19.41 4.34
C ASP A 180 5.40 -18.66 5.02
N LEU A 181 4.95 -17.54 4.40
CA LEU A 181 3.82 -16.78 4.88
C LEU A 181 2.50 -17.33 4.30
N PRO A 182 1.38 -17.21 5.04
CA PRO A 182 0.08 -17.65 4.56
C PRO A 182 -0.33 -16.88 3.29
N LEU A 183 -0.77 -17.59 2.28
CA LEU A 183 -1.33 -17.07 1.05
C LEU A 183 -2.36 -18.09 0.54
N GLU A 184 -3.65 -17.82 0.76
CA GLU A 184 -4.72 -18.73 0.36
C GLU A 184 -5.04 -18.57 -1.14
N PHE A 185 -5.39 -17.36 -1.55
CA PHE A 185 -5.76 -17.02 -2.92
C PHE A 185 -5.07 -15.72 -3.33
N ALA A 186 -3.96 -15.81 -4.07
CA ALA A 186 -3.31 -14.64 -4.63
C ALA A 186 -4.25 -13.89 -5.59
N HIS A 187 -4.25 -12.54 -5.50
CA HIS A 187 -5.13 -11.65 -6.28
C HIS A 187 -6.63 -11.79 -5.93
N ASP A 188 -6.91 -12.09 -4.68
CA ASP A 188 -8.13 -11.77 -3.98
C ASP A 188 -7.78 -10.74 -2.90
N ALA A 189 -8.38 -9.56 -2.93
CA ALA A 189 -7.98 -8.46 -2.07
C ALA A 189 -8.01 -8.83 -0.57
N PHE A 190 -8.96 -9.66 -0.14
CA PHE A 190 -9.05 -10.05 1.27
C PHE A 190 -7.92 -11.01 1.67
N SER A 191 -7.54 -11.93 0.79
CA SER A 191 -6.38 -12.81 0.98
C SER A 191 -5.07 -12.02 0.98
N ASP A 192 -4.93 -11.04 0.07
CA ASP A 192 -3.73 -10.22 -0.05
C ASP A 192 -3.57 -9.27 1.17
N VAL A 193 -4.66 -8.76 1.74
CA VAL A 193 -4.65 -8.04 3.04
C VAL A 193 -4.11 -8.93 4.16
N LYS A 194 -4.61 -10.16 4.31
CA LYS A 194 -4.12 -11.11 5.34
C LYS A 194 -2.64 -11.44 5.14
N THR A 195 -2.23 -11.64 3.91
CA THR A 195 -0.82 -11.88 3.57
C THR A 195 0.06 -10.68 3.92
N SER A 196 -0.43 -9.46 3.67
CA SER A 196 0.27 -8.22 4.03
C SER A 196 0.41 -8.05 5.54
N ILE A 197 -0.61 -8.43 6.33
CA ILE A 197 -0.55 -8.49 7.79
C ILE A 197 0.48 -9.53 8.25
N ALA A 198 0.52 -10.71 7.64
CA ALA A 198 1.53 -11.71 7.95
C ALA A 198 2.95 -11.23 7.61
N LEU A 199 3.12 -10.54 6.47
CA LEU A 199 4.40 -9.98 6.05
C LEU A 199 4.91 -8.93 7.04
N ILE A 200 4.08 -8.01 7.51
CA ILE A 200 4.54 -7.00 8.48
C ILE A 200 4.87 -7.62 9.84
N LYS A 201 4.12 -8.64 10.29
CA LYS A 201 4.46 -9.43 11.48
C LYS A 201 5.84 -10.07 11.33
N TYR A 202 6.11 -10.69 10.17
CA TYR A 202 7.40 -11.27 9.85
C TYR A 202 8.51 -10.22 9.88
N ILE A 203 8.34 -9.08 9.20
CA ILE A 203 9.31 -7.97 9.19
C ILE A 203 9.60 -7.51 10.61
N ARG A 204 8.56 -7.32 11.44
CA ARG A 204 8.72 -6.94 12.86
C ARG A 204 9.63 -7.89 13.62
N THR A 205 9.52 -9.21 13.40
CA THR A 205 10.42 -10.18 14.06
C THR A 205 11.87 -10.07 13.62
N LYS A 206 12.13 -9.56 12.42
CA LYS A 206 13.51 -9.42 11.88
C LYS A 206 14.21 -8.15 12.34
N VAL A 207 13.44 -7.10 12.61
CA VAL A 207 14.00 -5.80 13.05
C VAL A 207 13.98 -5.62 14.57
N ASN A 208 13.27 -6.48 15.31
CA ASN A 208 13.22 -6.53 16.77
C ASN A 208 13.07 -5.13 17.41
N ASP A 209 14.07 -4.70 18.19
CA ASP A 209 14.06 -3.45 18.97
C ASP A 209 13.95 -2.19 18.10
N ASN A 210 14.29 -2.27 16.82
CA ASN A 210 14.18 -1.15 15.87
C ASN A 210 12.75 -0.95 15.34
N TRP A 211 11.80 -1.85 15.68
CA TRP A 211 10.43 -1.76 15.16
C TRP A 211 9.75 -0.43 15.51
N ASN A 212 9.92 0.06 16.72
CA ASN A 212 9.30 1.31 17.14
C ASN A 212 9.74 2.48 16.25
N GLN A 213 11.04 2.60 15.99
CA GLN A 213 11.59 3.63 15.12
C GLN A 213 11.07 3.52 13.67
N ILE A 214 10.99 2.28 13.15
CA ILE A 214 10.46 2.03 11.81
C ILE A 214 8.97 2.38 11.74
N SER A 215 8.18 1.98 12.74
CA SER A 215 6.74 2.26 12.77
C SER A 215 6.43 3.77 12.88
N GLU A 216 7.29 4.54 13.54
CA GLU A 216 7.17 6.00 13.60
C GLU A 216 7.26 6.66 12.21
N THR A 217 8.01 6.07 11.27
CA THR A 217 8.13 6.61 9.90
C THR A 217 6.82 6.55 9.12
N MET A 218 5.85 5.73 9.52
CA MET A 218 4.52 5.65 8.93
C MET A 218 3.59 6.77 9.42
N ASN A 219 3.92 7.42 10.54
CA ASN A 219 3.25 8.61 11.01
C ASN A 219 3.97 9.85 10.45
N LYS A 220 3.27 10.68 9.67
CA LYS A 220 3.87 11.83 8.98
C LYS A 220 4.58 12.80 9.94
N GLU A 221 3.97 13.09 11.09
CA GLU A 221 4.54 14.04 12.05
C GLU A 221 5.79 13.48 12.73
N MET A 222 5.76 12.19 13.09
CA MET A 222 6.89 11.49 13.67
C MET A 222 8.04 11.37 12.68
N ALA A 223 7.75 11.07 11.40
CA ALA A 223 8.76 11.03 10.35
C ALA A 223 9.45 12.40 10.14
N ILE A 224 8.68 13.49 10.13
CA ILE A 224 9.21 14.85 10.06
C ILE A 224 10.10 15.14 11.28
N ASN A 225 9.63 14.80 12.48
CA ASN A 225 10.40 14.99 13.71
C ASN A 225 11.70 14.16 13.70
N TYR A 226 11.64 12.93 13.17
CA TYR A 226 12.83 12.08 13.03
C TYR A 226 13.89 12.73 12.13
N VAL A 227 13.49 13.21 10.95
CA VAL A 227 14.40 13.90 10.01
C VAL A 227 14.99 15.17 10.64
N ASN A 228 14.20 15.95 11.37
CA ASN A 228 14.66 17.17 12.02
C ASN A 228 15.66 16.93 13.18
N LYS A 229 15.50 15.83 13.91
CA LYS A 229 16.36 15.49 15.05
C LYS A 229 17.66 14.82 14.67
N ASN A 230 17.69 14.12 13.54
CA ASN A 230 18.85 13.32 13.16
C ASN A 230 19.70 14.03 12.11
N LYS A 231 20.99 14.18 12.40
CA LYS A 231 21.95 14.79 11.48
C LYS A 231 22.14 13.97 10.20
N ALA A 232 21.95 12.67 10.28
CA ALA A 232 21.99 11.75 9.14
C ALA A 232 20.97 10.64 9.33
N PHE A 233 20.39 10.21 8.24
CA PHE A 233 19.39 9.12 8.22
C PHE A 233 19.48 8.31 6.93
N GLY A 234 19.05 7.04 7.01
CA GLY A 234 18.95 6.17 5.84
C GLY A 234 17.69 6.51 5.03
N TYR A 235 17.86 6.66 3.73
CA TYR A 235 16.76 6.88 2.78
C TYR A 235 16.73 5.78 1.72
N LEU A 236 15.60 5.07 1.65
CA LEU A 236 15.40 4.00 0.67
C LEU A 236 15.04 4.57 -0.69
N THR A 237 15.80 4.22 -1.71
CA THR A 237 15.47 4.49 -3.11
C THR A 237 15.32 3.20 -3.89
N SER A 238 14.42 3.20 -4.87
CA SER A 238 14.24 2.09 -5.80
C SER A 238 14.07 2.64 -7.21
N PHE A 239 15.04 2.36 -8.07
CA PHE A 239 15.00 2.79 -9.46
C PHE A 239 15.46 1.67 -10.39
N GLY A 240 14.66 1.40 -11.44
CA GLY A 240 14.98 0.35 -12.42
C GLY A 240 15.10 -1.05 -11.82
N GLY A 241 14.43 -1.32 -10.69
CA GLY A 241 14.51 -2.58 -9.94
C GLY A 241 15.73 -2.71 -9.03
N LYS A 242 16.62 -1.72 -9.03
CA LYS A 242 17.74 -1.63 -8.08
C LYS A 242 17.29 -0.93 -6.81
N ILE A 243 17.69 -1.46 -5.67
CA ILE A 243 17.37 -0.91 -4.36
C ILE A 243 18.67 -0.38 -3.76
N LYS A 244 18.63 0.82 -3.22
CA LYS A 244 19.77 1.45 -2.53
C LYS A 244 19.27 2.17 -1.28
N VAL A 245 19.99 2.04 -0.19
CA VAL A 245 19.88 2.93 0.96
C VAL A 245 20.94 4.01 0.82
N GLN A 246 20.53 5.26 0.80
CA GLN A 246 21.38 6.43 0.78
C GLN A 246 21.50 7.00 2.19
N ALA A 247 22.68 7.44 2.57
CA ALA A 247 22.86 8.20 3.79
C ALA A 247 22.63 9.69 3.47
N LEU A 248 21.53 10.24 3.94
CA LEU A 248 21.17 11.62 3.70
C LEU A 248 21.33 12.45 4.97
N SER A 249 21.68 13.74 4.81
CA SER A 249 21.61 14.75 5.85
C SER A 249 20.63 15.85 5.43
N MET A 250 19.77 16.27 6.35
CA MET A 250 18.85 17.38 6.11
C MET A 250 19.61 18.71 6.15
N VAL A 251 19.42 19.54 5.13
CA VAL A 251 20.00 20.88 5.03
C VAL A 251 19.01 21.93 5.57
N CYS A 252 17.81 21.94 5.00
CA CYS A 252 16.73 22.82 5.42
C CYS A 252 15.37 22.28 4.98
N GLU A 253 14.31 22.74 5.63
CA GLU A 253 12.95 22.52 5.14
C GLU A 253 12.69 23.41 3.91
N SER A 254 11.97 22.88 2.93
CA SER A 254 11.50 23.62 1.77
C SER A 254 10.41 24.63 2.17
N GLN A 255 10.10 25.58 1.31
CA GLN A 255 8.91 26.43 1.45
C GLN A 255 7.59 25.62 1.54
N TYR A 256 7.59 24.36 1.10
CA TYR A 256 6.44 23.47 1.23
C TYR A 256 6.63 22.57 2.44
N LYS A 257 5.72 22.66 3.42
CA LYS A 257 5.75 21.88 4.67
C LYS A 257 5.90 20.39 4.42
N GLY A 258 6.91 19.78 5.05
CA GLY A 258 7.20 18.33 4.96
C GLY A 258 8.01 17.93 3.73
N LEU A 259 8.55 18.89 2.96
CA LEU A 259 9.58 18.66 1.95
C LEU A 259 10.92 19.21 2.47
N PHE A 260 11.98 18.44 2.26
CA PHE A 260 13.30 18.75 2.77
C PHE A 260 14.33 18.79 1.66
N HIS A 261 15.26 19.75 1.73
CA HIS A 261 16.48 19.70 0.95
C HIS A 261 17.50 18.86 1.70
N THR A 262 18.07 17.90 1.02
CA THR A 262 19.04 16.94 1.63
C THR A 262 20.32 16.87 0.81
N ILE A 263 21.40 16.48 1.49
CA ILE A 263 22.70 16.15 0.86
C ILE A 263 22.90 14.63 1.00
N ASP A 264 23.34 13.97 -0.07
CA ASP A 264 23.83 12.60 -0.04
C ASP A 264 25.25 12.61 0.55
N LEU A 265 25.46 11.80 1.58
CA LEU A 265 26.71 11.70 2.33
C LEU A 265 27.63 10.58 1.79
N GLN A 266 27.24 9.90 0.70
CA GLN A 266 28.01 8.81 0.09
C GLN A 266 28.82 9.28 -1.10
#